data_a04654e795094b974f7c9c05e7267959
#
_entry.id   a04654e795094b974f7c9c05e7267959
#
_cell.length_a   1.000
_cell.length_b   1.000
_cell.length_c   1.000
_cell.angle_alpha   90.00
_cell.angle_beta   90.00
_cell.angle_gamma   90.00
#
_symmetry.space_group_name_H-M   'P 1'
#
loop_
_entity.id
_entity.type
_entity.pdbx_description
1 polymer ?
#
loop_
_entity_poly.entity_id
_entity_poly.type
_entity_poly.pdbx_seq_one_letter_code
_entity_poly.pdbx_strand_id
1 'polypeptide(L)'
;MRYHCQRFVSDKTPGAPRIIPQASAPAAITPHGPQKGSGGLTGPPHPEGRCFLTPPKGNPEQPRLLPVVHPPMTHLKGFDLLALGFMTFALFLGAGNIIFPPSAGMAAGEHVWSAAFGFLLTGVGLPLLTVVALARVGGGIGRLTQPIGRRAGVAFAIAVYLAIGPLFATPRTAVVSFEMGVAPFTGDGGVPLLIYTVAYFSVVLFLVLNPGRLVDRVGKVITPVLLSALLVLGGAAIFAPAGEIGSSSGEYQSAPLVQGFLQGYLTMDTLGALVFGIVIATAIRDRGISDSRLVTRYSMIAGVIAATGLSLVYLALFYLGATSQGIAGDAQNGVQILTAYVQQTFGVSGSLLLAVVITLACLTTAVGLITACGEFFSDLLPVSYKTVVIVFSLFSLLVANQGLTQLISLSVPVLVGLYPLAIVLIALSLFDRLWVSAPRVFVPVMIVALLFGIVDGLGAAKLNGWVPDVFAKLPLADQSLGWLLPVSIALVLAVVCDRLLGKPREAVA
;
A
#
# COMPACT_ATOMS: atom_id res chain seq x y z
N MET A 1 11.20 5.19 17.24
CA MET A 1 10.59 4.07 17.98
C MET A 1 11.53 2.88 17.85
N ARG A 2 12.10 2.41 18.95
CA ARG A 2 12.96 1.23 18.95
C ARG A 2 12.03 0.01 19.03
N TYR A 3 11.95 -0.79 18.00
CA TYR A 3 11.31 -2.10 18.03
C TYR A 3 12.28 -3.09 18.66
N HIS A 4 11.85 -3.72 19.76
CA HIS A 4 12.56 -4.88 20.32
C HIS A 4 12.19 -6.12 19.48
N CYS A 5 13.12 -6.56 18.65
CA CYS A 5 13.10 -7.89 18.06
C CYS A 5 13.50 -8.91 19.13
N GLN A 6 12.59 -9.83 19.50
CA GLN A 6 12.95 -11.06 20.16
C GLN A 6 13.71 -11.96 19.17
N ARG A 7 15.01 -12.14 19.43
CA ARG A 7 15.83 -13.15 18.75
C ARG A 7 15.36 -14.54 19.21
N PHE A 8 14.83 -15.33 18.29
CA PHE A 8 14.81 -16.79 18.44
C PHE A 8 16.22 -17.32 18.15
N VAL A 9 16.93 -17.68 19.22
CA VAL A 9 18.18 -18.45 19.11
C VAL A 9 17.78 -19.92 18.93
N SER A 10 18.13 -20.47 17.78
CA SER A 10 18.07 -21.90 17.48
C SER A 10 19.32 -22.56 18.07
N ASP A 11 19.18 -23.20 19.22
CA ASP A 11 20.22 -24.06 19.78
C ASP A 11 20.00 -25.50 19.32
N LYS A 12 20.87 -25.96 18.46
CA LYS A 12 21.04 -27.38 18.11
C LYS A 12 22.28 -27.90 18.83
N THR A 13 22.09 -28.60 19.92
CA THR A 13 23.07 -29.59 20.42
C THR A 13 22.34 -30.85 20.90
N PRO A 14 22.80 -32.03 20.53
CA PRO A 14 22.18 -33.30 20.90
C PRO A 14 22.84 -33.90 22.14
N GLY A 15 22.01 -34.36 23.10
CA GLY A 15 22.41 -35.40 24.01
C GLY A 15 22.63 -34.97 25.46
N ALA A 16 21.57 -35.06 26.31
CA ALA A 16 21.69 -35.45 27.74
C ALA A 16 20.31 -35.85 28.29
N PRO A 17 20.24 -36.68 29.35
CA PRO A 17 19.11 -37.57 29.66
C PRO A 17 17.97 -36.89 30.44
N ARG A 18 16.78 -37.45 30.27
CA ARG A 18 15.54 -37.06 30.96
C ARG A 18 15.65 -37.27 32.47
N ILE A 19 15.40 -36.20 33.24
CA ILE A 19 15.06 -36.26 34.66
C ILE A 19 13.58 -35.88 34.79
N ILE A 20 12.80 -36.80 35.39
CA ILE A 20 11.38 -36.64 35.72
C ILE A 20 11.32 -35.98 37.11
N PRO A 21 10.63 -34.84 37.32
CA PRO A 21 10.32 -34.39 38.67
C PRO A 21 9.01 -35.00 39.17
N GLN A 22 9.09 -35.65 40.33
CA GLN A 22 7.97 -36.14 41.11
C GLN A 22 7.10 -34.99 41.62
N ALA A 23 5.81 -35.22 41.61
CA ALA A 23 4.81 -34.37 42.25
C ALA A 23 4.91 -34.44 43.77
N SER A 24 4.94 -33.29 44.46
CA SER A 24 4.72 -33.17 45.91
C SER A 24 3.44 -32.38 46.19
N ALA A 25 2.65 -32.93 47.10
CA ALA A 25 1.31 -32.50 47.50
C ALA A 25 1.25 -31.19 48.30
N PRO A 26 0.08 -30.55 48.44
CA PRO A 26 -0.05 -29.22 49.02
C PRO A 26 -0.08 -29.24 50.55
N ALA A 27 0.60 -28.27 51.17
CA ALA A 27 0.56 -28.03 52.63
C ALA A 27 -0.63 -27.12 52.99
N ALA A 28 -1.28 -27.49 54.12
CA ALA A 28 -2.44 -26.85 54.69
C ALA A 28 -2.17 -25.44 55.23
N ILE A 29 -3.13 -24.54 55.01
CA ILE A 29 -3.17 -23.20 55.59
C ILE A 29 -4.05 -23.24 56.82
N THR A 30 -3.48 -22.91 58.00
CA THR A 30 -4.22 -22.63 59.24
C THR A 30 -4.50 -21.11 59.36
N PRO A 31 -5.68 -20.72 59.87
CA PRO A 31 -6.01 -19.29 60.03
C PRO A 31 -5.59 -18.76 61.40
N HIS A 32 -4.87 -17.65 61.47
CA HIS A 32 -4.71 -16.84 62.68
C HIS A 32 -5.56 -15.58 62.62
N GLY A 33 -6.25 -15.31 63.70
CA GLY A 33 -7.22 -14.26 63.92
C GLY A 33 -6.63 -12.85 64.14
N PRO A 34 -7.49 -11.83 64.38
CA PRO A 34 -7.19 -10.43 64.15
C PRO A 34 -6.50 -9.71 65.32
N GLN A 35 -5.45 -8.95 65.09
CA GLN A 35 -4.96 -7.96 66.04
C GLN A 35 -5.39 -6.55 65.63
N LYS A 36 -6.09 -5.87 66.56
CA LYS A 36 -6.42 -4.43 66.51
C LYS A 36 -5.21 -3.60 66.75
N GLY A 37 -5.02 -2.57 65.96
CA GLY A 37 -4.04 -1.47 66.19
C GLY A 37 -4.58 -0.20 65.53
N SER A 38 -5.02 0.73 66.40
CA SER A 38 -5.55 2.05 66.13
C SER A 38 -4.41 3.03 65.77
N GLY A 39 -4.64 3.90 64.81
CA GLY A 39 -3.75 5.04 64.52
C GLY A 39 -4.22 5.82 63.31
N GLY A 40 -5.07 6.84 63.53
CA GLY A 40 -5.53 7.75 62.51
C GLY A 40 -4.47 8.72 62.06
N LEU A 41 -4.47 9.04 60.78
CA LEU A 41 -3.97 10.30 60.24
C LEU A 41 -4.77 10.66 58.98
N THR A 42 -5.54 11.72 59.15
CA THR A 42 -6.29 12.40 58.10
C THR A 42 -5.35 13.27 57.27
N GLY A 43 -5.24 13.03 55.97
CA GLY A 43 -4.64 13.94 54.96
C GLY A 43 -5.50 13.92 53.70
N PRO A 44 -5.63 15.05 52.97
CA PRO A 44 -6.52 15.18 51.87
C PRO A 44 -6.07 14.37 50.62
N PRO A 45 -6.97 13.95 49.75
CA PRO A 45 -6.64 13.09 48.60
C PRO A 45 -5.93 13.89 47.49
N HIS A 46 -4.74 13.45 47.11
CA HIS A 46 -4.04 13.90 45.91
C HIS A 46 -4.62 13.22 44.66
N PRO A 47 -4.80 13.93 43.54
CA PRO A 47 -5.48 13.44 42.34
C PRO A 47 -4.54 12.80 41.32
N GLU A 48 -3.58 11.99 41.72
CA GLU A 48 -2.81 11.19 40.75
C GLU A 48 -2.34 9.89 41.42
N GLY A 49 -3.03 8.78 41.12
CA GLY A 49 -2.70 7.45 41.61
C GLY A 49 -1.41 6.92 40.98
N ARG A 50 -0.26 7.19 41.57
CA ARG A 50 1.00 6.50 41.30
C ARG A 50 1.19 5.40 42.33
N CYS A 51 1.04 4.15 41.91
CA CYS A 51 1.47 3.01 42.74
C CYS A 51 3.00 2.91 42.70
N PHE A 52 3.64 3.17 43.83
CA PHE A 52 5.06 2.88 44.03
C PHE A 52 5.21 1.47 44.63
N LEU A 53 5.84 0.56 43.90
CA LEU A 53 6.35 -0.68 44.44
C LEU A 53 7.76 -0.44 44.94
N THR A 54 8.01 -0.58 46.24
CA THR A 54 9.34 -0.49 46.84
C THR A 54 10.15 -1.74 46.54
N PRO A 55 11.38 -1.62 45.97
CA PRO A 55 12.24 -2.78 45.75
C PRO A 55 12.88 -3.27 47.06
N PRO A 56 13.26 -4.56 47.16
CA PRO A 56 13.99 -5.10 48.28
C PRO A 56 15.37 -4.42 48.38
N LYS A 57 15.83 -4.20 49.63
CA LYS A 57 17.08 -3.52 49.97
C LYS A 57 18.30 -4.16 49.28
N GLY A 58 18.89 -3.45 48.35
CA GLY A 58 20.15 -3.82 47.71
C GLY A 58 20.38 -3.07 46.41
N ASN A 59 21.12 -1.93 46.50
CA ASN A 59 21.62 -1.03 45.44
C ASN A 59 20.73 0.16 45.04
N PRO A 60 21.30 1.39 45.09
CA PRO A 60 20.59 2.61 44.63
C PRO A 60 20.77 2.79 43.13
N GLU A 61 20.08 1.99 42.32
CA GLU A 61 19.92 2.28 40.92
C GLU A 61 18.64 3.10 40.70
N GLN A 62 18.72 4.08 39.83
CA GLN A 62 17.69 5.04 39.46
C GLN A 62 16.30 4.41 39.29
N PRO A 63 15.21 5.04 39.73
CA PRO A 63 13.86 4.52 39.54
C PRO A 63 13.57 4.36 38.07
N ARG A 64 13.48 3.10 37.61
CA ARG A 64 12.98 2.79 36.26
C ARG A 64 11.51 3.19 36.22
N LEU A 65 11.22 4.27 35.50
CA LEU A 65 9.85 4.60 35.14
C LEU A 65 9.30 3.41 34.35
N LEU A 66 8.41 2.64 34.98
CA LEU A 66 7.64 1.62 34.26
C LEU A 66 6.86 2.33 33.15
N PRO A 67 6.79 1.77 31.95
CA PRO A 67 5.97 2.33 30.89
C PRO A 67 4.54 2.45 31.38
N VAL A 68 3.93 3.63 31.21
CA VAL A 68 2.52 3.87 31.53
C VAL A 68 1.72 2.92 30.66
N VAL A 69 1.25 1.83 31.23
CA VAL A 69 0.30 0.91 30.57
C VAL A 69 -1.03 1.64 30.55
N HIS A 70 -1.33 2.30 29.45
CA HIS A 70 -2.67 2.83 29.24
C HIS A 70 -3.65 1.66 29.28
N PRO A 71 -4.79 1.79 29.97
CA PRO A 71 -5.82 0.76 29.94
C PRO A 71 -6.21 0.52 28.47
N PRO A 72 -6.44 -0.75 28.05
CA PRO A 72 -6.81 -1.04 26.67
C PRO A 72 -8.06 -0.24 26.30
N MET A 73 -7.93 0.65 25.32
CA MET A 73 -9.06 1.40 24.80
C MET A 73 -9.99 0.42 24.10
N THR A 74 -11.24 0.38 24.50
CA THR A 74 -12.23 -0.51 23.91
C THR A 74 -12.80 0.04 22.60
N HIS A 75 -12.69 1.34 22.36
CA HIS A 75 -13.24 2.00 21.17
C HIS A 75 -12.41 3.22 20.75
N LEU A 76 -12.23 3.40 19.44
CA LEU A 76 -11.71 4.65 18.87
C LEU A 76 -12.82 5.70 18.80
N LYS A 77 -12.48 6.97 19.11
CA LYS A 77 -13.39 8.10 18.93
C LYS A 77 -13.54 8.41 17.44
N GLY A 78 -14.67 9.04 17.05
CA GLY A 78 -14.93 9.38 15.65
C GLY A 78 -13.81 10.21 14.99
N PHE A 79 -13.22 11.15 15.75
CA PHE A 79 -12.10 11.96 15.26
C PHE A 79 -10.82 11.13 15.00
N ASP A 80 -10.51 10.17 15.87
CA ASP A 80 -9.35 9.28 15.68
C ASP A 80 -9.53 8.39 14.44
N LEU A 81 -10.77 7.98 14.19
CA LEU A 81 -11.13 7.18 13.03
C LEU A 81 -11.04 7.99 11.73
N LEU A 82 -11.48 9.24 11.74
CA LEU A 82 -11.32 10.16 10.62
C LEU A 82 -9.85 10.45 10.34
N ALA A 83 -9.05 10.69 11.38
CA ALA A 83 -7.60 10.88 11.26
C ALA A 83 -6.91 9.63 10.68
N LEU A 84 -7.35 8.43 11.08
CA LEU A 84 -6.86 7.17 10.52
C LEU A 84 -7.25 7.03 9.04
N GLY A 85 -8.46 7.42 8.66
CA GLY A 85 -8.90 7.45 7.27
C GLY A 85 -8.08 8.40 6.40
N PHE A 86 -7.80 9.60 6.87
CA PHE A 86 -6.94 10.55 6.16
C PHE A 86 -5.48 10.09 6.10
N MET A 87 -4.97 9.45 7.15
CA MET A 87 -3.66 8.81 7.11
C MET A 87 -3.61 7.72 6.03
N THR A 88 -4.65 6.90 5.95
CA THR A 88 -4.77 5.83 4.94
C THR A 88 -4.87 6.43 3.53
N PHE A 89 -5.66 7.49 3.34
CA PHE A 89 -5.73 8.23 2.09
C PHE A 89 -4.35 8.75 1.65
N ALA A 90 -3.62 9.39 2.56
CA ALA A 90 -2.30 9.93 2.27
C ALA A 90 -1.25 8.86 1.94
N LEU A 91 -1.39 7.63 2.49
CA LEU A 91 -0.53 6.50 2.14
C LEU A 91 -0.74 6.02 0.70
N PHE A 92 -1.99 6.11 0.20
CA PHE A 92 -2.30 5.70 -1.16
C PHE A 92 -2.07 6.79 -2.19
N LEU A 93 -2.22 8.07 -1.82
CA LEU A 93 -2.10 9.17 -2.77
C LEU A 93 -0.63 9.41 -3.14
N GLY A 94 -0.19 8.81 -4.23
CA GLY A 94 1.15 8.91 -4.78
C GLY A 94 1.19 9.55 -6.18
N ALA A 95 2.35 9.52 -6.81
CA ALA A 95 2.57 10.08 -8.15
C ALA A 95 1.64 9.48 -9.22
N GLY A 96 1.41 8.17 -9.17
CA GLY A 96 0.52 7.47 -10.12
C GLY A 96 -0.91 7.98 -10.11
N ASN A 97 -1.41 8.32 -8.93
CA ASN A 97 -2.78 8.78 -8.69
C ASN A 97 -3.08 10.15 -9.31
N ILE A 98 -2.04 10.87 -9.67
CA ILE A 98 -2.13 12.20 -10.28
C ILE A 98 -1.97 12.12 -11.79
N ILE A 99 -1.22 11.13 -12.29
CA ILE A 99 -0.87 11.00 -13.70
C ILE A 99 -1.97 10.29 -14.51
N PHE A 100 -2.42 9.12 -14.01
CA PHE A 100 -3.25 8.23 -14.82
C PHE A 100 -4.69 8.71 -14.99
N PRO A 101 -5.37 9.27 -13.98
CA PRO A 101 -6.74 9.73 -14.15
C PRO A 101 -6.91 10.82 -15.22
N PRO A 102 -6.07 11.88 -15.31
CA PRO A 102 -6.19 12.88 -16.37
C PRO A 102 -5.93 12.29 -17.77
N SER A 103 -4.90 11.42 -17.90
CA SER A 103 -4.61 10.75 -19.17
C SER A 103 -5.77 9.87 -19.63
N ALA A 104 -6.29 9.05 -18.73
CA ALA A 104 -7.41 8.18 -19.03
C ALA A 104 -8.70 8.96 -19.32
N GLY A 105 -8.94 10.05 -18.58
CA GLY A 105 -10.07 10.95 -18.82
C GLY A 105 -10.02 11.60 -20.19
N MET A 106 -8.85 12.12 -20.60
CA MET A 106 -8.64 12.72 -21.91
C MET A 106 -8.85 11.70 -23.03
N ALA A 107 -8.30 10.48 -22.88
CA ALA A 107 -8.46 9.43 -23.89
C ALA A 107 -9.88 8.88 -23.96
N ALA A 108 -10.60 8.84 -22.82
CA ALA A 108 -11.98 8.35 -22.73
C ALA A 108 -12.99 9.34 -23.31
N GLY A 109 -12.73 10.64 -23.27
CA GLY A 109 -13.60 11.66 -23.82
C GLY A 109 -15.07 11.49 -23.37
N GLU A 110 -15.98 11.36 -24.32
CA GLU A 110 -17.44 11.16 -24.08
C GLU A 110 -17.76 9.90 -23.21
N HIS A 111 -16.85 8.91 -23.18
CA HIS A 111 -16.98 7.70 -22.36
C HIS A 111 -16.32 7.82 -20.98
N VAL A 112 -16.00 9.04 -20.52
CA VAL A 112 -15.26 9.31 -19.27
C VAL A 112 -15.84 8.61 -18.05
N TRP A 113 -17.15 8.56 -17.88
CA TRP A 113 -17.78 7.95 -16.69
C TRP A 113 -17.68 6.43 -16.68
N SER A 114 -17.79 5.79 -17.85
CA SER A 114 -17.58 4.33 -17.95
C SER A 114 -16.11 3.97 -17.66
N ALA A 115 -15.17 4.71 -18.22
CA ALA A 115 -13.75 4.54 -17.95
C ALA A 115 -13.40 4.82 -16.48
N ALA A 116 -13.92 5.90 -15.91
CA ALA A 116 -13.72 6.23 -14.50
C ALA A 116 -14.25 5.13 -13.56
N PHE A 117 -15.43 4.55 -13.86
CA PHE A 117 -15.96 3.44 -13.07
C PHE A 117 -15.05 2.20 -13.14
N GLY A 118 -14.57 1.84 -14.33
CA GLY A 118 -13.58 0.77 -14.48
C GLY A 118 -12.30 1.03 -13.68
N PHE A 119 -11.79 2.25 -13.75
CA PHE A 119 -10.61 2.68 -12.99
C PHE A 119 -10.82 2.60 -11.47
N LEU A 120 -11.98 3.02 -10.97
CA LEU A 120 -12.29 2.96 -9.55
C LEU A 120 -12.34 1.53 -9.00
N LEU A 121 -12.70 0.54 -9.82
CA LEU A 121 -12.70 -0.86 -9.38
C LEU A 121 -11.30 -1.32 -8.98
N THR A 122 -10.28 -0.93 -9.74
CA THR A 122 -8.89 -1.37 -9.53
C THR A 122 -8.03 -0.37 -8.80
N GLY A 123 -8.21 0.92 -9.04
CA GLY A 123 -7.46 1.98 -8.38
C GLY A 123 -7.96 2.32 -6.97
N VAL A 124 -9.20 1.92 -6.60
CA VAL A 124 -9.77 2.18 -5.27
C VAL A 124 -10.31 0.90 -4.63
N GLY A 125 -11.12 0.14 -5.35
CA GLY A 125 -11.78 -1.06 -4.83
C GLY A 125 -10.80 -2.14 -4.40
N LEU A 126 -9.85 -2.50 -5.26
CA LEU A 126 -8.85 -3.51 -4.94
C LEU A 126 -7.91 -3.13 -3.80
N PRO A 127 -7.36 -1.90 -3.71
CA PRO A 127 -6.59 -1.45 -2.54
C PRO A 127 -7.39 -1.56 -1.24
N LEU A 128 -8.65 -1.15 -1.23
CA LEU A 128 -9.53 -1.29 -0.08
C LEU A 128 -9.71 -2.76 0.32
N LEU A 129 -10.01 -3.63 -0.64
CA LEU A 129 -10.15 -5.08 -0.40
C LEU A 129 -8.84 -5.69 0.12
N THR A 130 -7.70 -5.21 -0.37
CA THR A 130 -6.36 -5.64 0.10
C THR A 130 -6.13 -5.29 1.56
N VAL A 131 -6.46 -4.06 1.97
CA VAL A 131 -6.36 -3.64 3.39
C VAL A 131 -7.26 -4.52 4.26
N VAL A 132 -8.48 -4.81 3.82
CA VAL A 132 -9.41 -5.68 4.54
C VAL A 132 -8.87 -7.11 4.64
N ALA A 133 -8.32 -7.67 3.56
CA ALA A 133 -7.73 -9.00 3.54
C ALA A 133 -6.54 -9.11 4.52
N LEU A 134 -5.61 -8.14 4.48
CA LEU A 134 -4.47 -8.09 5.40
C LEU A 134 -4.90 -7.92 6.87
N ALA A 135 -5.90 -7.09 7.14
CA ALA A 135 -6.44 -6.92 8.48
C ALA A 135 -7.08 -8.20 9.02
N ARG A 136 -7.77 -8.99 8.16
CA ARG A 136 -8.36 -10.29 8.52
C ARG A 136 -7.32 -11.34 8.87
N VAL A 137 -6.26 -11.48 8.04
CA VAL A 137 -5.19 -12.44 8.33
C VAL A 137 -4.29 -11.99 9.49
N GLY A 138 -4.43 -10.75 9.93
CA GLY A 138 -3.71 -10.21 11.09
C GLY A 138 -2.20 -10.07 10.87
N GLY A 139 -1.76 -9.86 9.63
CA GLY A 139 -0.35 -9.73 9.27
C GLY A 139 -0.12 -9.08 7.91
N GLY A 140 1.15 -9.03 7.50
CA GLY A 140 1.56 -8.51 6.19
C GLY A 140 1.42 -9.55 5.06
N ILE A 141 1.99 -9.21 3.91
CA ILE A 141 1.99 -10.03 2.68
C ILE A 141 2.45 -11.48 2.93
N GLY A 142 3.41 -11.70 3.85
CA GLY A 142 3.90 -13.04 4.18
C GLY A 142 2.84 -13.97 4.79
N ARG A 143 1.88 -13.43 5.58
CA ARG A 143 0.73 -14.21 6.07
C ARG A 143 -0.32 -14.43 5.01
N LEU A 144 -0.57 -13.41 4.18
CA LEU A 144 -1.52 -13.50 3.08
C LEU A 144 -1.13 -14.60 2.08
N THR A 145 0.18 -14.75 1.82
CA THR A 145 0.74 -15.74 0.88
C THR A 145 1.02 -17.10 1.51
N GLN A 146 0.78 -17.29 2.81
CA GLN A 146 1.07 -18.55 3.50
C GLN A 146 0.43 -19.78 2.82
N PRO A 147 -0.81 -19.74 2.29
CA PRO A 147 -1.44 -20.90 1.65
C PRO A 147 -0.75 -21.39 0.38
N ILE A 148 -0.01 -20.53 -0.34
CA ILE A 148 0.73 -20.92 -1.56
C ILE A 148 2.15 -21.44 -1.25
N GLY A 149 2.51 -21.50 0.02
CA GLY A 149 3.82 -21.99 0.48
C GLY A 149 4.89 -20.89 0.57
N ARG A 150 5.89 -21.13 1.42
CA ARG A 150 6.90 -20.12 1.77
C ARG A 150 7.69 -19.61 0.55
N ARG A 151 8.11 -20.49 -0.36
CA ARG A 151 8.94 -20.11 -1.52
C ARG A 151 8.17 -19.24 -2.51
N ALA A 152 6.96 -19.64 -2.89
CA ALA A 152 6.10 -18.88 -3.80
C ALA A 152 5.66 -17.56 -3.17
N GLY A 153 5.33 -17.56 -1.87
CA GLY A 153 4.97 -16.34 -1.14
C GLY A 153 6.11 -15.32 -1.08
N VAL A 154 7.34 -15.77 -0.82
CA VAL A 154 8.52 -14.89 -0.82
C VAL A 154 8.83 -14.37 -2.23
N ALA A 155 8.74 -15.23 -3.27
CA ALA A 155 8.95 -14.80 -4.66
C ALA A 155 7.93 -13.72 -5.08
N PHE A 156 6.65 -13.91 -4.75
CA PHE A 156 5.62 -12.92 -5.01
C PHE A 156 5.87 -11.61 -4.23
N ALA A 157 6.23 -11.70 -2.95
CA ALA A 157 6.56 -10.53 -2.15
C ALA A 157 7.76 -9.75 -2.74
N ILE A 158 8.83 -10.45 -3.16
CA ILE A 158 9.98 -9.83 -3.83
C ILE A 158 9.51 -9.07 -5.09
N ALA A 159 8.69 -9.71 -5.94
CA ALA A 159 8.19 -9.08 -7.16
C ALA A 159 7.38 -7.80 -6.85
N VAL A 160 6.50 -7.84 -5.84
CA VAL A 160 5.72 -6.68 -5.39
C VAL A 160 6.63 -5.58 -4.87
N TYR A 161 7.55 -5.88 -3.95
CA TYR A 161 8.46 -4.88 -3.38
C TYR A 161 9.40 -4.27 -4.41
N LEU A 162 9.89 -5.04 -5.37
CA LEU A 162 10.71 -4.51 -6.47
C LEU A 162 9.89 -3.60 -7.39
N ALA A 163 8.66 -3.99 -7.73
CA ALA A 163 7.79 -3.19 -8.61
C ALA A 163 7.45 -1.83 -7.99
N ILE A 164 7.03 -1.79 -6.71
CA ILE A 164 6.68 -0.53 -6.05
C ILE A 164 7.91 0.24 -5.53
N GLY A 165 9.02 -0.44 -5.29
CA GLY A 165 10.27 0.16 -4.84
C GLY A 165 11.11 0.64 -6.02
N PRO A 166 12.28 0.04 -6.24
CA PRO A 166 13.31 0.59 -7.10
C PRO A 166 12.99 0.57 -8.60
N LEU A 167 12.07 -0.31 -9.06
CA LEU A 167 11.83 -0.47 -10.50
C LEU A 167 10.91 0.62 -11.08
N PHE A 168 9.76 0.91 -10.42
CA PHE A 168 8.73 1.75 -11.04
C PHE A 168 8.20 2.86 -10.15
N ALA A 169 7.62 2.59 -8.98
CA ALA A 169 6.92 3.63 -8.23
C ALA A 169 7.87 4.67 -7.65
N THR A 170 9.01 4.27 -7.07
CA THR A 170 9.98 5.22 -6.52
C THR A 170 10.64 6.11 -7.59
N PRO A 171 11.16 5.59 -8.73
CA PRO A 171 11.67 6.43 -9.81
C PRO A 171 10.62 7.40 -10.35
N ARG A 172 9.35 6.93 -10.48
CA ARG A 172 8.23 7.75 -10.96
C ARG A 172 8.01 8.98 -10.09
N THR A 173 8.17 8.90 -8.76
CA THR A 173 8.01 10.06 -7.87
C THR A 173 8.98 11.18 -8.20
N ALA A 174 10.24 10.86 -8.54
CA ALA A 174 11.24 11.84 -8.91
C ALA A 174 10.92 12.49 -10.26
N VAL A 175 10.54 11.70 -11.26
CA VAL A 175 10.28 12.20 -12.61
C VAL A 175 9.01 13.05 -12.66
N VAL A 176 7.95 12.63 -11.95
CA VAL A 176 6.70 13.41 -11.88
C VAL A 176 6.93 14.76 -11.20
N SER A 177 7.68 14.77 -10.11
CA SER A 177 8.01 16.03 -9.44
C SER A 177 8.93 16.92 -10.30
N PHE A 178 9.80 16.34 -11.13
CA PHE A 178 10.58 17.07 -12.12
C PHE A 178 9.70 17.69 -13.22
N GLU A 179 8.85 16.89 -13.85
CA GLU A 179 7.99 17.35 -14.95
C GLU A 179 7.02 18.45 -14.50
N MET A 180 6.51 18.39 -13.25
CA MET A 180 5.63 19.44 -12.74
C MET A 180 6.37 20.66 -12.21
N GLY A 181 7.55 20.47 -11.61
CA GLY A 181 8.23 21.52 -10.85
C GLY A 181 9.35 22.23 -11.60
N VAL A 182 10.03 21.56 -12.50
CA VAL A 182 11.28 22.05 -13.11
C VAL A 182 11.21 22.08 -14.64
N ALA A 183 10.67 21.03 -15.25
CA ALA A 183 10.59 20.93 -16.72
C ALA A 183 9.91 22.12 -17.41
N PRO A 184 8.86 22.76 -16.87
CA PRO A 184 8.26 23.95 -17.48
C PRO A 184 9.23 25.14 -17.63
N PHE A 185 10.31 25.16 -16.85
CA PHE A 185 11.29 26.24 -16.83
C PHE A 185 12.63 25.89 -17.53
N THR A 186 12.96 24.59 -17.59
CA THR A 186 14.27 24.11 -18.08
C THR A 186 14.19 23.23 -19.32
N GLY A 187 12.96 22.84 -19.71
CA GLY A 187 12.70 21.79 -20.70
C GLY A 187 12.88 20.38 -20.17
N ASP A 188 12.41 19.40 -20.93
CA ASP A 188 12.38 17.97 -20.59
C ASP A 188 13.73 17.26 -20.79
N GLY A 189 14.80 17.99 -21.03
CA GLY A 189 16.10 17.47 -21.45
C GLY A 189 16.87 16.70 -20.38
N GLY A 190 17.73 15.76 -20.81
CA GLY A 190 18.45 14.83 -19.97
C GLY A 190 19.33 15.43 -18.86
N VAL A 191 20.02 16.58 -19.13
CA VAL A 191 20.89 17.18 -18.09
C VAL A 191 20.10 17.80 -16.95
N PRO A 192 19.04 18.60 -17.15
CA PRO A 192 18.19 19.08 -16.06
C PRO A 192 17.55 17.95 -15.25
N LEU A 193 17.06 16.88 -15.91
CA LEU A 193 16.51 15.72 -15.25
C LEU A 193 17.55 15.02 -14.38
N LEU A 194 18.78 14.82 -14.87
CA LEU A 194 19.86 14.20 -14.13
C LEU A 194 20.22 15.01 -12.87
N ILE A 195 20.40 16.33 -13.00
CA ILE A 195 20.73 17.19 -11.85
C ILE A 195 19.60 17.13 -10.81
N TYR A 196 18.36 17.21 -11.26
CA TYR A 196 17.19 17.13 -10.38
C TYR A 196 17.09 15.79 -9.66
N THR A 197 17.20 14.67 -10.38
CA THR A 197 17.08 13.33 -9.81
C THR A 197 18.22 13.03 -8.83
N VAL A 198 19.45 13.48 -9.10
CA VAL A 198 20.56 13.40 -8.13
C VAL A 198 20.25 14.17 -6.86
N ALA A 199 19.77 15.41 -6.96
CA ALA A 199 19.38 16.20 -5.80
C ALA A 199 18.21 15.53 -5.04
N TYR A 200 17.18 15.09 -5.75
CA TYR A 200 16.00 14.43 -5.19
C TYR A 200 16.36 13.16 -4.42
N PHE A 201 17.08 12.22 -5.03
CA PHE A 201 17.48 10.97 -4.37
C PHE A 201 18.53 11.18 -3.26
N SER A 202 19.33 12.25 -3.32
CA SER A 202 20.20 12.63 -2.19
C SER A 202 19.37 13.03 -0.97
N VAL A 203 18.30 13.81 -1.17
CA VAL A 203 17.37 14.18 -0.09
C VAL A 203 16.62 12.94 0.42
N VAL A 204 16.09 12.08 -0.47
CA VAL A 204 15.45 10.82 -0.09
C VAL A 204 16.39 9.98 0.77
N LEU A 205 17.62 9.76 0.32
CA LEU A 205 18.61 8.95 1.02
C LEU A 205 18.96 9.54 2.38
N PHE A 206 19.14 10.85 2.46
CA PHE A 206 19.38 11.55 3.73
C PHE A 206 18.23 11.31 4.72
N LEU A 207 16.97 11.42 4.27
CA LEU A 207 15.79 11.22 5.10
C LEU A 207 15.62 9.77 5.55
N VAL A 208 15.85 8.81 4.65
CA VAL A 208 15.72 7.37 4.93
C VAL A 208 16.82 6.86 5.87
N LEU A 209 18.05 7.38 5.75
CA LEU A 209 19.16 7.02 6.64
C LEU A 209 19.06 7.68 8.02
N ASN A 210 18.31 8.77 8.15
CA ASN A 210 18.10 9.50 9.40
C ASN A 210 16.60 9.59 9.75
N PRO A 211 15.94 8.45 10.03
CA PRO A 211 14.52 8.41 10.33
C PRO A 211 14.26 9.16 11.64
N GLY A 212 13.84 10.39 11.56
CA GLY A 212 13.60 11.25 12.69
C GLY A 212 12.21 11.88 12.65
N ARG A 213 11.93 12.76 13.66
CA ARG A 213 10.67 13.52 13.76
C ARG A 213 10.37 14.41 12.54
N LEU A 214 11.34 14.59 11.64
CA LEU A 214 11.18 15.42 10.45
C LEU A 214 10.20 14.81 9.47
N VAL A 215 10.35 13.53 9.16
CA VAL A 215 9.46 12.80 8.23
C VAL A 215 8.01 12.81 8.73
N ASP A 216 7.81 12.54 10.04
CA ASP A 216 6.48 12.57 10.66
C ASP A 216 5.84 13.98 10.63
N ARG A 217 6.64 15.03 10.85
CA ARG A 217 6.13 16.41 10.83
C ARG A 217 5.79 16.86 9.41
N VAL A 218 6.68 16.57 8.48
CA VAL A 218 6.50 16.91 7.06
C VAL A 218 5.24 16.24 6.53
N GLY A 219 5.03 14.94 6.78
CA GLY A 219 3.81 14.23 6.40
C GLY A 219 2.53 14.84 6.99
N LYS A 220 2.55 15.21 8.28
CA LYS A 220 1.39 15.82 8.96
C LYS A 220 0.99 17.18 8.39
N VAL A 221 1.94 17.96 7.86
CA VAL A 221 1.66 19.27 7.26
C VAL A 221 1.30 19.13 5.78
N ILE A 222 2.03 18.28 5.05
CA ILE A 222 1.82 18.12 3.62
C ILE A 222 0.44 17.53 3.32
N THR A 223 -0.04 16.55 4.09
CA THR A 223 -1.33 15.89 3.81
C THR A 223 -2.51 16.86 3.77
N PRO A 224 -2.74 17.75 4.76
CA PRO A 224 -3.79 18.74 4.67
C PRO A 224 -3.63 19.72 3.51
N VAL A 225 -2.40 20.15 3.22
CA VAL A 225 -2.12 21.08 2.11
C VAL A 225 -2.41 20.40 0.77
N LEU A 226 -1.99 19.16 0.60
CA LEU A 226 -2.25 18.37 -0.60
C LEU A 226 -3.76 18.13 -0.80
N LEU A 227 -4.48 17.75 0.26
CA LEU A 227 -5.93 17.60 0.21
C LEU A 227 -6.63 18.91 -0.18
N SER A 228 -6.22 20.02 0.40
CA SER A 228 -6.79 21.34 0.07
C SER A 228 -6.50 21.71 -1.39
N ALA A 229 -5.28 21.48 -1.88
CA ALA A 229 -4.91 21.74 -3.27
C ALA A 229 -5.73 20.88 -4.25
N LEU A 230 -5.92 19.61 -3.95
CA LEU A 230 -6.73 18.71 -4.77
C LEU A 230 -8.22 19.03 -4.73
N LEU A 231 -8.75 19.49 -3.59
CA LEU A 231 -10.13 19.97 -3.48
C LEU A 231 -10.34 21.24 -4.31
N VAL A 232 -9.40 22.20 -4.26
CA VAL A 232 -9.45 23.42 -5.09
C VAL A 232 -9.36 23.06 -6.57
N LEU A 233 -8.44 22.17 -6.93
CA LEU A 233 -8.25 21.70 -8.31
C LEU A 233 -9.50 20.96 -8.83
N GLY A 234 -10.04 20.03 -8.04
CA GLY A 234 -11.25 19.29 -8.40
C GLY A 234 -12.48 20.20 -8.48
N GLY A 235 -12.60 21.15 -7.56
CA GLY A 235 -13.65 22.17 -7.61
C GLY A 235 -13.51 23.04 -8.87
N ALA A 236 -12.30 23.51 -9.18
CA ALA A 236 -12.06 24.27 -10.40
C ALA A 236 -12.41 23.47 -11.66
N ALA A 237 -12.02 22.18 -11.71
CA ALA A 237 -12.36 21.31 -12.85
C ALA A 237 -13.89 21.24 -13.10
N ILE A 238 -14.69 21.23 -12.03
CA ILE A 238 -16.16 21.16 -12.12
C ILE A 238 -16.78 22.53 -12.49
N PHE A 239 -16.32 23.63 -11.85
CA PHE A 239 -16.94 24.95 -11.99
C PHE A 239 -16.33 25.80 -13.13
N ALA A 240 -15.09 25.47 -13.55
CA ALA A 240 -14.36 26.14 -14.63
C ALA A 240 -13.64 25.10 -15.50
N PRO A 241 -14.38 24.23 -16.23
CA PRO A 241 -13.79 23.26 -17.12
C PRO A 241 -12.99 23.98 -18.22
N ALA A 242 -11.91 23.36 -18.71
CA ALA A 242 -11.06 23.96 -19.73
C ALA A 242 -11.73 24.03 -21.12
N GLY A 243 -12.73 23.19 -21.36
CA GLY A 243 -13.49 23.13 -22.60
C GLY A 243 -14.63 22.12 -22.50
N GLU A 244 -15.21 21.79 -23.64
CA GLU A 244 -16.19 20.70 -23.76
C GLU A 244 -15.50 19.33 -23.66
N ILE A 245 -16.29 18.30 -23.32
CA ILE A 245 -15.79 16.94 -23.30
C ILE A 245 -15.42 16.54 -24.75
N GLY A 246 -14.21 16.12 -24.94
CA GLY A 246 -13.71 15.73 -26.25
C GLY A 246 -14.16 14.33 -26.69
N SER A 247 -13.74 13.93 -27.88
CA SER A 247 -14.03 12.60 -28.45
C SER A 247 -13.14 11.52 -27.80
N SER A 248 -13.67 10.30 -27.71
CA SER A 248 -12.90 9.14 -27.24
C SER A 248 -11.86 8.72 -28.31
N SER A 249 -10.73 8.17 -27.83
CA SER A 249 -9.62 7.72 -28.67
C SER A 249 -9.19 6.29 -28.37
N GLY A 250 -8.62 5.62 -29.39
CA GLY A 250 -8.08 4.27 -29.25
C GLY A 250 -9.14 3.25 -28.76
N GLU A 251 -8.73 2.39 -27.88
CA GLU A 251 -9.58 1.32 -27.32
C GLU A 251 -10.69 1.82 -26.39
N TYR A 252 -10.64 3.09 -25.96
CA TYR A 252 -11.73 3.69 -25.19
C TYR A 252 -13.04 3.85 -25.99
N GLN A 253 -12.98 3.82 -27.34
CA GLN A 253 -14.16 3.84 -28.20
C GLN A 253 -15.00 2.57 -28.08
N SER A 254 -14.33 1.42 -27.94
CA SER A 254 -15.00 0.10 -27.93
C SER A 254 -15.15 -0.50 -26.53
N ALA A 255 -14.17 -0.28 -25.62
CA ALA A 255 -14.10 -0.93 -24.31
C ALA A 255 -13.70 0.04 -23.19
N PRO A 256 -14.39 1.18 -22.99
CA PRO A 256 -13.96 2.22 -22.05
C PRO A 256 -13.86 1.72 -20.61
N LEU A 257 -14.78 0.86 -20.17
CA LEU A 257 -14.75 0.27 -18.83
C LEU A 257 -13.51 -0.59 -18.60
N VAL A 258 -13.17 -1.43 -19.59
CA VAL A 258 -12.01 -2.33 -19.48
C VAL A 258 -10.72 -1.52 -19.51
N GLN A 259 -10.63 -0.52 -20.38
CA GLN A 259 -9.46 0.35 -20.41
C GLN A 259 -9.28 1.11 -19.10
N GLY A 260 -10.36 1.63 -18.54
CA GLY A 260 -10.32 2.23 -17.20
C GLY A 260 -9.85 1.24 -16.14
N PHE A 261 -10.36 0.02 -16.14
CA PHE A 261 -9.95 -1.04 -15.22
C PHE A 261 -8.45 -1.35 -15.31
N LEU A 262 -7.89 -1.45 -16.50
CA LEU A 262 -6.46 -1.68 -16.72
C LEU A 262 -5.62 -0.47 -16.32
N GLN A 263 -6.08 0.75 -16.61
CA GLN A 263 -5.38 1.98 -16.21
C GLN A 263 -5.28 2.11 -14.68
N GLY A 264 -6.27 1.61 -13.94
CA GLY A 264 -6.20 1.56 -12.49
C GLY A 264 -5.06 0.68 -11.95
N TYR A 265 -4.56 -0.32 -12.71
CA TYR A 265 -3.36 -1.09 -12.34
C TYR A 265 -2.13 -0.20 -12.23
N LEU A 266 -2.04 0.80 -13.10
CA LEU A 266 -0.85 1.65 -13.23
C LEU A 266 -0.65 2.58 -12.04
N THR A 267 -1.70 2.81 -11.22
CA THR A 267 -1.55 3.55 -9.94
C THR A 267 -0.68 2.77 -8.95
N MET A 268 -0.61 1.44 -9.07
CA MET A 268 0.09 0.52 -8.15
C MET A 268 -0.47 0.49 -6.73
N ASP A 269 -1.64 1.07 -6.48
CA ASP A 269 -2.22 1.19 -5.14
C ASP A 269 -2.52 -0.17 -4.50
N THR A 270 -2.94 -1.17 -5.29
CA THR A 270 -3.17 -2.53 -4.79
C THR A 270 -1.87 -3.18 -4.31
N LEU A 271 -0.78 -3.02 -5.07
CA LEU A 271 0.53 -3.51 -4.69
C LEU A 271 1.08 -2.72 -3.49
N GLY A 272 0.86 -1.40 -3.47
CA GLY A 272 1.15 -0.55 -2.31
C GLY A 272 0.38 -1.00 -1.06
N ALA A 273 -0.90 -1.36 -1.20
CA ALA A 273 -1.70 -1.87 -0.10
C ALA A 273 -1.16 -3.18 0.48
N LEU A 274 -0.61 -4.08 -0.35
CA LEU A 274 0.05 -5.32 0.12
C LEU A 274 1.26 -5.03 1.01
N VAL A 275 1.94 -3.91 0.79
CA VAL A 275 3.12 -3.48 1.58
C VAL A 275 2.71 -2.62 2.77
N PHE A 276 1.87 -1.60 2.55
CA PHE A 276 1.52 -0.62 3.58
C PHE A 276 0.31 -1.01 4.43
N GLY A 277 -0.46 -2.03 4.04
CA GLY A 277 -1.67 -2.42 4.78
C GLY A 277 -1.41 -2.83 6.22
N ILE A 278 -0.22 -3.36 6.52
CA ILE A 278 0.20 -3.65 7.89
C ILE A 278 0.37 -2.38 8.72
N VAL A 279 0.79 -1.27 8.10
CA VAL A 279 0.99 0.02 8.79
C VAL A 279 -0.33 0.53 9.36
N ILE A 280 -1.44 0.36 8.63
CA ILE A 280 -2.78 0.75 9.08
C ILE A 280 -3.18 -0.08 10.31
N ALA A 281 -3.00 -1.41 10.24
CA ALA A 281 -3.31 -2.29 11.36
C ALA A 281 -2.44 -2.00 12.59
N THR A 282 -1.15 -1.69 12.39
CA THR A 282 -0.23 -1.30 13.46
C THR A 282 -0.64 0.03 14.08
N ALA A 283 -0.98 1.02 13.26
CA ALA A 283 -1.46 2.31 13.76
C ALA A 283 -2.74 2.22 14.61
N ILE A 284 -3.61 1.24 14.35
CA ILE A 284 -4.77 0.94 15.19
C ILE A 284 -4.33 0.30 16.50
N ARG A 285 -3.40 -0.65 16.44
CA ARG A 285 -2.88 -1.34 17.65
C ARG A 285 -2.13 -0.39 18.57
N ASP A 286 -1.34 0.54 18.02
CA ASP A 286 -0.62 1.57 18.77
C ASP A 286 -1.56 2.52 19.54
N ARG A 287 -2.83 2.62 19.11
CA ARG A 287 -3.90 3.32 19.82
C ARG A 287 -4.57 2.47 20.92
N GLY A 288 -4.00 1.30 21.26
CA GLY A 288 -4.47 0.45 22.34
C GLY A 288 -5.54 -0.58 21.95
N ILE A 289 -5.89 -0.71 20.65
CA ILE A 289 -6.84 -1.72 20.18
C ILE A 289 -6.08 -3.01 19.84
N SER A 290 -6.26 -4.05 20.67
CA SER A 290 -5.61 -5.37 20.48
C SER A 290 -6.54 -6.44 19.89
N ASP A 291 -7.86 -6.26 20.00
CA ASP A 291 -8.85 -7.20 19.45
C ASP A 291 -8.79 -7.23 17.93
N SER A 292 -8.51 -8.40 17.36
CA SER A 292 -8.41 -8.63 15.92
C SER A 292 -9.68 -8.25 15.15
N ARG A 293 -10.86 -8.42 15.74
CA ARG A 293 -12.15 -8.05 15.12
C ARG A 293 -12.29 -6.53 15.03
N LEU A 294 -11.89 -5.82 16.09
CA LEU A 294 -11.92 -4.36 16.12
C LEU A 294 -10.86 -3.77 15.19
N VAL A 295 -9.65 -4.34 15.14
CA VAL A 295 -8.61 -3.95 14.18
C VAL A 295 -9.13 -4.07 12.75
N THR A 296 -9.74 -5.20 12.39
CA THR A 296 -10.32 -5.40 11.05
C THR A 296 -11.44 -4.39 10.77
N ARG A 297 -12.35 -4.17 11.72
CA ARG A 297 -13.45 -3.22 11.58
C ARG A 297 -12.94 -1.79 11.36
N TYR A 298 -11.98 -1.34 12.16
CA TYR A 298 -11.43 0.02 12.05
C TYR A 298 -10.56 0.18 10.79
N SER A 299 -9.81 -0.84 10.38
CA SER A 299 -9.10 -0.84 9.09
C SER A 299 -10.08 -0.72 7.92
N MET A 300 -11.22 -1.40 7.98
CA MET A 300 -12.27 -1.30 6.96
C MET A 300 -12.86 0.11 6.90
N ILE A 301 -13.21 0.71 8.04
CA ILE A 301 -13.79 2.06 8.08
C ILE A 301 -12.76 3.10 7.60
N ALA A 302 -11.50 3.00 8.05
CA ALA A 302 -10.42 3.87 7.55
C ALA A 302 -10.21 3.72 6.04
N GLY A 303 -10.24 2.47 5.55
CA GLY A 303 -10.18 2.17 4.12
C GLY A 303 -11.34 2.77 3.34
N VAL A 304 -12.57 2.71 3.86
CA VAL A 304 -13.76 3.32 3.20
C VAL A 304 -13.63 4.85 3.14
N ILE A 305 -13.16 5.50 4.22
CA ILE A 305 -12.91 6.95 4.21
C ILE A 305 -11.86 7.30 3.16
N ALA A 306 -10.75 6.57 3.11
CA ALA A 306 -9.70 6.77 2.12
C ALA A 306 -10.21 6.52 0.70
N ALA A 307 -10.95 5.45 0.48
CA ALA A 307 -11.55 5.09 -0.80
C ALA A 307 -12.51 6.17 -1.31
N THR A 308 -13.34 6.74 -0.42
CA THR A 308 -14.24 7.84 -0.77
C THR A 308 -13.43 9.07 -1.22
N GLY A 309 -12.40 9.45 -0.47
CA GLY A 309 -11.53 10.57 -0.83
C GLY A 309 -10.83 10.35 -2.17
N LEU A 310 -10.23 9.16 -2.38
CA LEU A 310 -9.57 8.80 -3.65
C LEU A 310 -10.56 8.80 -4.82
N SER A 311 -11.77 8.27 -4.63
CA SER A 311 -12.81 8.28 -5.68
C SER A 311 -13.17 9.68 -6.11
N LEU A 312 -13.37 10.60 -5.17
CA LEU A 312 -13.68 12.00 -5.48
C LEU A 312 -12.55 12.67 -6.26
N VAL A 313 -11.29 12.44 -5.84
CA VAL A 313 -10.11 12.97 -6.54
C VAL A 313 -10.03 12.41 -7.96
N TYR A 314 -10.19 11.10 -8.12
CA TYR A 314 -10.09 10.46 -9.44
C TYR A 314 -11.19 10.91 -10.39
N LEU A 315 -12.44 10.98 -9.92
CA LEU A 315 -13.54 11.48 -10.73
C LEU A 315 -13.31 12.92 -11.20
N ALA A 316 -12.80 13.79 -10.32
CA ALA A 316 -12.46 15.15 -10.67
C ALA A 316 -11.32 15.22 -11.70
N LEU A 317 -10.27 14.39 -11.54
CA LEU A 317 -9.15 14.35 -12.47
C LEU A 317 -9.52 13.70 -13.82
N PHE A 318 -10.40 12.70 -13.83
CA PHE A 318 -10.97 12.15 -15.07
C PHE A 318 -11.74 13.21 -15.85
N TYR A 319 -12.61 13.96 -15.15
CA TYR A 319 -13.38 15.04 -15.75
C TYR A 319 -12.48 16.17 -16.27
N LEU A 320 -11.48 16.55 -15.47
CA LEU A 320 -10.44 17.52 -15.88
C LEU A 320 -9.77 17.05 -17.19
N GLY A 321 -9.35 15.80 -17.25
CA GLY A 321 -8.71 15.22 -18.45
C GLY A 321 -9.64 15.26 -19.66
N ALA A 322 -10.88 14.82 -19.52
CA ALA A 322 -11.87 14.78 -20.60
C ALA A 322 -12.19 16.15 -21.19
N THR A 323 -12.14 17.21 -20.38
CA THR A 323 -12.41 18.59 -20.79
C THR A 323 -11.15 19.36 -21.25
N SER A 324 -9.96 18.73 -21.18
CA SER A 324 -8.69 19.40 -21.49
C SER A 324 -8.14 19.12 -22.90
N GLN A 325 -8.87 18.40 -23.78
CA GLN A 325 -8.40 18.07 -25.12
C GLN A 325 -8.00 19.31 -25.94
N GLY A 326 -8.76 20.41 -25.81
CA GLY A 326 -8.50 21.65 -26.55
C GLY A 326 -7.21 22.40 -26.14
N ILE A 327 -6.71 22.14 -24.93
CA ILE A 327 -5.55 22.84 -24.38
C ILE A 327 -4.31 21.95 -24.22
N ALA A 328 -4.50 20.64 -24.24
CA ALA A 328 -3.45 19.64 -23.97
C ALA A 328 -3.46 18.51 -25.01
N GLY A 329 -3.93 18.74 -26.23
CA GLY A 329 -4.04 17.73 -27.28
C GLY A 329 -2.73 17.02 -27.63
N ASP A 330 -1.59 17.69 -27.48
CA ASP A 330 -0.26 17.14 -27.74
C ASP A 330 0.41 16.51 -26.49
N ALA A 331 -0.30 16.48 -25.35
CA ALA A 331 0.24 15.96 -24.09
C ALA A 331 0.56 14.47 -24.19
N GLN A 332 1.77 14.09 -23.77
CA GLN A 332 2.25 12.72 -23.80
C GLN A 332 1.87 11.94 -22.52
N ASN A 333 1.50 12.65 -21.47
CA ASN A 333 1.15 12.04 -20.17
C ASN A 333 0.23 12.97 -19.34
N GLY A 334 -0.35 12.44 -18.26
CA GLY A 334 -1.29 13.19 -17.43
C GLY A 334 -0.67 14.35 -16.65
N VAL A 335 0.63 14.35 -16.45
CA VAL A 335 1.32 15.49 -15.82
C VAL A 335 1.21 16.72 -16.70
N GLN A 336 1.46 16.57 -17.99
CA GLN A 336 1.36 17.65 -18.97
C GLN A 336 -0.07 18.19 -19.09
N ILE A 337 -1.07 17.28 -19.07
CA ILE A 337 -2.49 17.67 -19.07
C ILE A 337 -2.82 18.52 -17.84
N LEU A 338 -2.41 18.05 -16.66
CA LEU A 338 -2.66 18.73 -15.40
C LEU A 338 -1.96 20.09 -15.34
N THR A 339 -0.71 20.15 -15.80
CA THR A 339 0.08 21.38 -15.85
C THR A 339 -0.55 22.40 -16.78
N ALA A 340 -1.00 21.97 -17.98
CA ALA A 340 -1.70 22.85 -18.94
C ALA A 340 -3.00 23.42 -18.32
N TYR A 341 -3.80 22.56 -17.69
CA TYR A 341 -5.03 23.01 -17.00
C TYR A 341 -4.75 24.02 -15.90
N VAL A 342 -3.79 23.73 -15.01
CA VAL A 342 -3.45 24.62 -13.89
C VAL A 342 -2.88 25.93 -14.38
N GLN A 343 -2.03 25.90 -15.41
CA GLN A 343 -1.48 27.09 -16.02
C GLN A 343 -2.58 28.00 -16.61
N GLN A 344 -3.56 27.41 -17.29
CA GLN A 344 -4.68 28.16 -17.86
C GLN A 344 -5.61 28.75 -16.79
N THR A 345 -5.91 27.95 -15.74
CA THR A 345 -6.93 28.30 -14.73
C THR A 345 -6.38 29.20 -13.63
N PHE A 346 -5.17 28.94 -13.16
CA PHE A 346 -4.55 29.59 -11.99
C PHE A 346 -3.27 30.37 -12.34
N GLY A 347 -2.81 30.30 -13.58
CA GLY A 347 -1.57 30.93 -14.05
C GLY A 347 -0.31 30.37 -13.39
N VAL A 348 0.78 31.14 -13.49
CA VAL A 348 2.12 30.74 -13.00
C VAL A 348 2.14 30.46 -11.49
N SER A 349 1.41 31.25 -10.71
CA SER A 349 1.35 31.08 -9.24
C SER A 349 0.71 29.76 -8.84
N GLY A 350 -0.36 29.35 -9.55
CA GLY A 350 -1.00 28.06 -9.33
C GLY A 350 -0.10 26.90 -9.71
N SER A 351 0.59 27.00 -10.85
CA SER A 351 1.57 25.98 -11.31
C SER A 351 2.71 25.82 -10.32
N LEU A 352 3.25 26.91 -9.78
CA LEU A 352 4.33 26.86 -8.78
C LEU A 352 3.86 26.23 -7.46
N LEU A 353 2.67 26.60 -6.98
CA LEU A 353 2.10 26.00 -5.76
C LEU A 353 1.89 24.49 -5.94
N LEU A 354 1.28 24.08 -7.06
CA LEU A 354 1.06 22.68 -7.37
C LEU A 354 2.38 21.91 -7.45
N ALA A 355 3.39 22.47 -8.12
CA ALA A 355 4.72 21.89 -8.24
C ALA A 355 5.35 21.61 -6.86
N VAL A 356 5.29 22.57 -5.94
CA VAL A 356 5.81 22.42 -4.57
C VAL A 356 5.05 21.32 -3.81
N VAL A 357 3.72 21.36 -3.86
CA VAL A 357 2.88 20.38 -3.14
C VAL A 357 3.12 18.96 -3.65
N ILE A 358 3.17 18.78 -4.98
CA ILE A 358 3.41 17.47 -5.60
C ILE A 358 4.83 16.97 -5.33
N THR A 359 5.83 17.86 -5.41
CA THR A 359 7.21 17.48 -5.09
C THR A 359 7.33 16.96 -3.67
N LEU A 360 6.72 17.64 -2.71
CA LEU A 360 6.73 17.22 -1.30
C LEU A 360 5.95 15.91 -1.10
N ALA A 361 4.81 15.75 -1.76
CA ALA A 361 4.03 14.50 -1.72
C ALA A 361 4.83 13.32 -2.33
N CYS A 362 5.46 13.52 -3.48
CA CYS A 362 6.32 12.55 -4.13
C CYS A 362 7.52 12.17 -3.24
N LEU A 363 8.13 13.17 -2.59
CA LEU A 363 9.27 12.95 -1.69
C LEU A 363 8.88 12.07 -0.49
N THR A 364 7.73 12.34 0.14
CA THR A 364 7.25 11.51 1.27
C THR A 364 6.91 10.09 0.85
N THR A 365 6.32 9.92 -0.33
CA THR A 365 6.04 8.61 -0.92
C THR A 365 7.34 7.85 -1.21
N ALA A 366 8.34 8.48 -1.83
CA ALA A 366 9.64 7.85 -2.10
C ALA A 366 10.34 7.39 -0.81
N VAL A 367 10.34 8.24 0.23
CA VAL A 367 10.91 7.89 1.54
C VAL A 367 10.19 6.67 2.12
N GLY A 368 8.85 6.64 2.08
CA GLY A 368 8.06 5.50 2.57
C GLY A 368 8.36 4.20 1.81
N LEU A 369 8.43 4.26 0.49
CA LEU A 369 8.71 3.11 -0.38
C LEU A 369 10.12 2.55 -0.17
N ILE A 370 11.13 3.40 -0.17
CA ILE A 370 12.54 2.98 0.06
C ILE A 370 12.72 2.42 1.47
N THR A 371 12.06 3.03 2.48
CA THR A 371 12.09 2.50 3.86
C THR A 371 11.47 1.11 3.93
N ALA A 372 10.27 0.92 3.39
CA ALA A 372 9.59 -0.37 3.39
C ALA A 372 10.39 -1.46 2.65
N CYS A 373 11.00 -1.12 1.51
CA CYS A 373 11.90 -2.02 0.80
C CYS A 373 13.16 -2.31 1.61
N GLY A 374 13.75 -1.30 2.24
CA GLY A 374 14.92 -1.44 3.10
C GLY A 374 14.68 -2.43 4.24
N GLU A 375 13.56 -2.30 4.94
CA GLU A 375 13.14 -3.22 6.01
C GLU A 375 12.93 -4.64 5.48
N PHE A 376 12.12 -4.79 4.42
CA PHE A 376 11.81 -6.12 3.87
C PHE A 376 13.06 -6.87 3.40
N PHE A 377 13.93 -6.22 2.61
CA PHE A 377 15.10 -6.90 2.06
C PHE A 377 16.23 -7.10 3.08
N SER A 378 16.34 -6.26 4.11
CA SER A 378 17.30 -6.50 5.20
C SER A 378 16.87 -7.64 6.11
N ASP A 379 15.55 -7.88 6.25
CA ASP A 379 15.04 -9.05 6.96
C ASP A 379 15.16 -10.34 6.14
N LEU A 380 15.08 -10.24 4.82
CA LEU A 380 15.12 -11.38 3.91
C LEU A 380 16.55 -11.83 3.59
N LEU A 381 17.49 -10.91 3.43
CA LEU A 381 18.85 -11.12 3.00
C LEU A 381 19.86 -10.78 4.12
N PRO A 382 21.04 -11.42 4.18
CA PRO A 382 22.09 -11.09 5.15
C PRO A 382 22.80 -9.77 4.80
N VAL A 383 22.04 -8.69 4.53
CA VAL A 383 22.53 -7.38 4.10
C VAL A 383 21.96 -6.31 5.02
N SER A 384 22.77 -5.28 5.32
CA SER A 384 22.31 -4.22 6.20
C SER A 384 21.25 -3.35 5.56
N TYR A 385 20.30 -2.83 6.35
CA TYR A 385 19.30 -1.86 5.92
C TYR A 385 19.91 -0.70 5.12
N LYS A 386 21.04 -0.13 5.64
CA LYS A 386 21.73 0.98 4.97
C LYS A 386 22.20 0.62 3.57
N THR A 387 22.74 -0.57 3.38
CA THR A 387 23.19 -1.03 2.06
C THR A 387 22.03 -1.16 1.09
N VAL A 388 20.92 -1.76 1.53
CA VAL A 388 19.71 -1.93 0.68
C VAL A 388 19.18 -0.58 0.24
N VAL A 389 18.98 0.37 1.16
CA VAL A 389 18.42 1.70 0.80
C VAL A 389 19.34 2.51 -0.10
N ILE A 390 20.67 2.40 0.07
CA ILE A 390 21.64 3.05 -0.84
C ILE A 390 21.54 2.45 -2.24
N VAL A 391 21.61 1.11 -2.34
CA VAL A 391 21.54 0.41 -3.65
C VAL A 391 20.22 0.73 -4.36
N PHE A 392 19.09 0.69 -3.64
CA PHE A 392 17.78 0.95 -4.23
C PHE A 392 17.59 2.40 -4.62
N SER A 393 18.11 3.35 -3.85
CA SER A 393 18.07 4.77 -4.22
C SER A 393 18.91 5.06 -5.46
N LEU A 394 20.12 4.49 -5.57
CA LEU A 394 20.96 4.62 -6.75
C LEU A 394 20.34 3.96 -7.98
N PHE A 395 19.77 2.77 -7.83
CA PHE A 395 19.06 2.09 -8.91
C PHE A 395 17.85 2.89 -9.37
N SER A 396 17.04 3.42 -8.43
CA SER A 396 15.88 4.27 -8.74
C SER A 396 16.32 5.57 -9.47
N LEU A 397 17.45 6.15 -9.11
CA LEU A 397 18.02 7.29 -9.80
C LEU A 397 18.35 6.95 -11.27
N LEU A 398 18.99 5.80 -11.52
CA LEU A 398 19.29 5.36 -12.89
C LEU A 398 18.01 5.15 -13.70
N VAL A 399 17.02 4.51 -13.12
CA VAL A 399 15.72 4.24 -13.77
C VAL A 399 14.96 5.55 -14.03
N ALA A 400 14.96 6.50 -13.11
CA ALA A 400 14.29 7.80 -13.25
C ALA A 400 14.83 8.61 -14.46
N ASN A 401 16.11 8.48 -14.79
CA ASN A 401 16.72 9.18 -15.93
C ASN A 401 16.29 8.65 -17.31
N GLN A 402 15.44 7.62 -17.36
CA GLN A 402 14.78 7.20 -18.61
C GLN A 402 13.61 8.12 -19.01
N GLY A 403 13.15 8.99 -18.09
CA GLY A 403 11.98 9.85 -18.29
C GLY A 403 10.65 9.14 -18.02
N LEU A 404 9.57 9.93 -17.87
CA LEU A 404 8.27 9.42 -17.40
C LEU A 404 7.61 8.47 -18.41
N THR A 405 7.59 8.85 -19.68
CA THR A 405 6.94 8.07 -20.75
C THR A 405 7.57 6.68 -20.88
N GLN A 406 8.91 6.62 -20.87
CA GLN A 406 9.63 5.35 -20.94
C GLN A 406 9.40 4.50 -19.69
N LEU A 407 9.41 5.12 -18.50
CA LEU A 407 9.15 4.44 -17.25
C LEU A 407 7.74 3.84 -17.21
N ILE A 408 6.74 4.56 -17.71
CA ILE A 408 5.37 4.04 -17.84
C ILE A 408 5.35 2.85 -18.79
N SER A 409 5.95 2.97 -19.99
CA SER A 409 5.96 1.91 -21.00
C SER A 409 6.62 0.61 -20.50
N LEU A 410 7.69 0.72 -19.71
CA LEU A 410 8.36 -0.44 -19.10
C LEU A 410 7.57 -1.06 -17.95
N SER A 411 6.80 -0.25 -17.22
CA SER A 411 6.02 -0.75 -16.07
C SER A 411 4.76 -1.51 -16.49
N VAL A 412 4.12 -1.13 -17.61
CA VAL A 412 2.84 -1.72 -18.05
C VAL A 412 2.90 -3.24 -18.17
N PRO A 413 3.85 -3.85 -18.90
CA PRO A 413 3.90 -5.30 -19.05
C PRO A 413 4.06 -6.06 -17.72
N VAL A 414 4.90 -5.52 -16.84
CA VAL A 414 5.15 -6.13 -15.53
C VAL A 414 3.91 -6.05 -14.65
N LEU A 415 3.21 -4.91 -14.67
CA LEU A 415 1.99 -4.74 -13.89
C LEU A 415 0.85 -5.59 -14.42
N VAL A 416 0.64 -5.61 -15.74
CA VAL A 416 -0.36 -6.48 -16.38
C VAL A 416 -0.12 -7.95 -16.00
N GLY A 417 1.15 -8.39 -15.92
CA GLY A 417 1.50 -9.74 -15.48
C GLY A 417 1.32 -10.00 -13.99
N LEU A 418 1.55 -8.99 -13.13
CA LEU A 418 1.56 -9.16 -11.67
C LEU A 418 0.16 -8.99 -11.06
N TYR A 419 -0.68 -8.15 -11.63
CA TYR A 419 -2.01 -7.84 -11.09
C TYR A 419 -2.97 -9.03 -11.03
N PRO A 420 -3.04 -9.95 -12.01
CA PRO A 420 -3.85 -11.16 -11.90
C PRO A 420 -3.53 -11.96 -10.63
N LEU A 421 -2.25 -12.10 -10.30
CA LEU A 421 -1.83 -12.81 -9.09
C LEU A 421 -2.30 -12.07 -7.82
N ALA A 422 -2.14 -10.75 -7.80
CA ALA A 422 -2.57 -9.94 -6.65
C ALA A 422 -4.09 -10.01 -6.46
N ILE A 423 -4.88 -9.85 -7.54
CA ILE A 423 -6.35 -9.91 -7.52
C ILE A 423 -6.83 -11.27 -7.00
N VAL A 424 -6.30 -12.35 -7.57
CA VAL A 424 -6.67 -13.72 -7.21
C VAL A 424 -6.30 -14.01 -5.75
N LEU A 425 -5.10 -13.66 -5.32
CA LEU A 425 -4.66 -13.85 -3.94
C LEU A 425 -5.56 -13.11 -2.95
N ILE A 426 -5.90 -11.86 -3.23
CA ILE A 426 -6.79 -11.05 -2.39
C ILE A 426 -8.19 -11.68 -2.36
N ALA A 427 -8.74 -12.02 -3.53
CA ALA A 427 -10.07 -12.64 -3.62
C ALA A 427 -10.14 -13.95 -2.84
N LEU A 428 -9.17 -14.86 -3.02
CA LEU A 428 -9.12 -16.13 -2.29
C LEU A 428 -9.00 -15.91 -0.77
N SER A 429 -8.23 -14.91 -0.35
CA SER A 429 -8.03 -14.60 1.07
C SER A 429 -9.25 -13.98 1.73
N LEU A 430 -10.08 -13.24 1.00
CA LEU A 430 -11.34 -12.68 1.51
C LEU A 430 -12.38 -13.77 1.78
N PHE A 431 -12.30 -14.88 1.06
CA PHE A 431 -13.19 -16.03 1.18
C PHE A 431 -12.56 -17.23 1.87
N ASP A 432 -11.50 -17.02 2.69
CA ASP A 432 -10.72 -18.06 3.37
C ASP A 432 -11.56 -19.07 4.15
N ARG A 433 -12.69 -18.63 4.70
CA ARG A 433 -13.63 -19.46 5.46
C ARG A 433 -14.42 -20.48 4.63
N LEU A 434 -14.47 -20.28 3.31
CA LEU A 434 -15.20 -21.18 2.42
C LEU A 434 -14.40 -22.45 2.06
N TRP A 435 -13.07 -22.39 2.23
CA TRP A 435 -12.16 -23.47 1.86
C TRP A 435 -12.02 -24.48 3.00
N VAL A 436 -12.12 -25.76 2.69
CA VAL A 436 -11.83 -26.86 3.64
C VAL A 436 -10.32 -26.91 3.88
N SER A 437 -9.54 -26.79 2.81
CA SER A 437 -8.07 -26.70 2.84
C SER A 437 -7.60 -25.57 1.92
N ALA A 438 -7.18 -24.43 2.49
CA ALA A 438 -6.73 -23.28 1.72
C ALA A 438 -5.64 -23.62 0.67
N PRO A 439 -4.59 -24.42 0.94
CA PRO A 439 -3.59 -24.74 -0.08
C PRO A 439 -4.16 -25.48 -1.30
N ARG A 440 -5.19 -26.31 -1.13
CA ARG A 440 -5.81 -27.06 -2.24
C ARG A 440 -6.51 -26.14 -3.24
N VAL A 441 -6.99 -24.99 -2.78
CA VAL A 441 -7.64 -23.99 -3.65
C VAL A 441 -6.63 -22.96 -4.14
N PHE A 442 -5.82 -22.42 -3.25
CA PHE A 442 -4.89 -21.33 -3.59
C PHE A 442 -3.83 -21.77 -4.61
N VAL A 443 -3.19 -22.91 -4.41
CA VAL A 443 -2.04 -23.31 -5.24
C VAL A 443 -2.44 -23.48 -6.71
N PRO A 444 -3.44 -24.28 -7.11
CA PRO A 444 -3.77 -24.46 -8.51
C PRO A 444 -4.28 -23.18 -9.16
N VAL A 445 -5.09 -22.39 -8.45
CA VAL A 445 -5.64 -21.13 -8.99
C VAL A 445 -4.54 -20.10 -9.20
N MET A 446 -3.59 -19.98 -8.27
CA MET A 446 -2.44 -19.08 -8.40
C MET A 446 -1.47 -19.50 -9.49
N ILE A 447 -1.29 -20.81 -9.74
CA ILE A 447 -0.48 -21.30 -10.87
C ILE A 447 -1.12 -20.87 -12.19
N VAL A 448 -2.43 -21.04 -12.33
CA VAL A 448 -3.15 -20.60 -13.54
C VAL A 448 -3.07 -19.08 -13.70
N ALA A 449 -3.27 -18.32 -12.62
CA ALA A 449 -3.13 -16.85 -12.62
C ALA A 449 -1.71 -16.41 -13.03
N LEU A 450 -0.68 -17.13 -12.59
CA LEU A 450 0.72 -16.85 -12.97
C LEU A 450 0.95 -17.11 -14.47
N LEU A 451 0.51 -18.26 -14.97
CA LEU A 451 0.71 -18.63 -16.37
C LEU A 451 0.04 -17.62 -17.31
N PHE A 452 -1.21 -17.29 -17.05
CA PHE A 452 -1.96 -16.34 -17.89
C PHE A 452 -1.51 -14.89 -17.66
N GLY A 453 -1.13 -14.52 -16.45
CA GLY A 453 -0.51 -13.22 -16.18
C GLY A 453 0.78 -13.01 -16.96
N ILE A 454 1.63 -14.04 -17.07
CA ILE A 454 2.84 -13.97 -17.90
C ILE A 454 2.45 -13.79 -19.38
N VAL A 455 1.46 -14.50 -19.88
CA VAL A 455 0.98 -14.39 -21.27
C VAL A 455 0.48 -12.98 -21.56
N ASP A 456 -0.40 -12.42 -20.72
CA ASP A 456 -0.92 -11.06 -20.87
C ASP A 456 0.20 -10.02 -20.75
N GLY A 457 1.17 -10.24 -19.85
CA GLY A 457 2.35 -9.37 -19.72
C GLY A 457 3.24 -9.39 -20.97
N LEU A 458 3.47 -10.57 -21.58
CA LEU A 458 4.21 -10.68 -22.84
C LEU A 458 3.46 -9.99 -23.99
N GLY A 459 2.13 -10.12 -24.04
CA GLY A 459 1.29 -9.40 -24.98
C GLY A 459 1.42 -7.88 -24.84
N ALA A 460 1.33 -7.38 -23.61
CA ALA A 460 1.52 -5.96 -23.30
C ALA A 460 2.93 -5.46 -23.64
N ALA A 461 3.96 -6.32 -23.57
CA ALA A 461 5.33 -6.04 -24.00
C ALA A 461 5.51 -6.10 -25.54
N LYS A 462 4.45 -6.39 -26.29
CA LYS A 462 4.49 -6.61 -27.77
C LYS A 462 5.41 -7.76 -28.18
N LEU A 463 5.61 -8.74 -27.29
CA LEU A 463 6.40 -9.95 -27.53
C LEU A 463 5.49 -11.13 -27.99
N ASN A 464 4.55 -10.86 -28.88
CA ASN A 464 3.53 -11.82 -29.34
C ASN A 464 4.11 -13.09 -29.96
N GLY A 465 5.33 -13.04 -30.52
CA GLY A 465 6.01 -14.21 -31.06
C GLY A 465 6.34 -15.31 -30.03
N TRP A 466 6.25 -15.01 -28.74
CA TRP A 466 6.45 -15.97 -27.63
C TRP A 466 5.13 -16.49 -27.06
N VAL A 467 4.00 -15.95 -27.52
CA VAL A 467 2.65 -16.33 -27.05
C VAL A 467 2.05 -17.31 -28.06
N PRO A 468 1.71 -18.54 -27.67
CA PRO A 468 1.05 -19.49 -28.56
C PRO A 468 -0.33 -18.95 -29.01
N ASP A 469 -0.69 -19.16 -30.28
CA ASP A 469 -1.94 -18.67 -30.91
C ASP A 469 -3.23 -19.11 -30.19
N VAL A 470 -3.18 -20.19 -29.43
CA VAL A 470 -4.28 -20.66 -28.59
C VAL A 470 -4.71 -19.62 -27.55
N PHE A 471 -3.76 -18.85 -27.00
CA PHE A 471 -4.07 -17.84 -25.99
C PHE A 471 -4.71 -16.59 -26.57
N ALA A 472 -4.38 -16.24 -27.81
CA ALA A 472 -5.00 -15.12 -28.52
C ALA A 472 -6.51 -15.36 -28.83
N LYS A 473 -6.96 -16.62 -28.80
CA LYS A 473 -8.36 -16.99 -29.02
C LYS A 473 -9.24 -16.97 -27.77
N LEU A 474 -8.65 -16.66 -26.61
CA LEU A 474 -9.40 -16.57 -25.37
C LEU A 474 -10.28 -15.32 -25.33
N PRO A 475 -11.46 -15.39 -24.71
CA PRO A 475 -12.29 -14.21 -24.49
C PRO A 475 -11.48 -13.15 -23.72
N LEU A 476 -11.57 -11.90 -24.14
CA LEU A 476 -10.88 -10.75 -23.55
C LEU A 476 -9.34 -10.79 -23.63
N ALA A 477 -8.73 -11.68 -24.41
CA ALA A 477 -7.28 -11.73 -24.61
C ALA A 477 -6.77 -10.43 -25.26
N ASP A 478 -7.48 -9.90 -26.25
CA ASP A 478 -7.15 -8.63 -26.92
C ASP A 478 -7.17 -7.44 -25.94
N GLN A 479 -7.87 -7.58 -24.82
CA GLN A 479 -7.99 -6.57 -23.76
C GLN A 479 -7.09 -6.84 -22.55
N SER A 480 -6.06 -7.71 -22.67
CA SER A 480 -5.17 -8.09 -21.56
C SER A 480 -5.91 -8.62 -20.31
N LEU A 481 -7.07 -9.24 -20.50
CA LEU A 481 -7.87 -9.90 -19.47
C LEU A 481 -8.09 -11.39 -19.79
N GLY A 482 -7.25 -11.98 -20.65
CA GLY A 482 -7.30 -13.38 -21.04
C GLY A 482 -7.18 -14.37 -19.86
N TRP A 483 -6.61 -13.91 -18.75
CA TRP A 483 -6.49 -14.68 -17.52
C TRP A 483 -7.82 -14.96 -16.79
N LEU A 484 -8.84 -14.12 -16.99
CA LEU A 484 -10.06 -14.12 -16.17
C LEU A 484 -10.85 -15.42 -16.28
N LEU A 485 -11.09 -15.90 -17.51
CA LEU A 485 -11.85 -17.14 -17.76
C LEU A 485 -11.10 -18.39 -17.25
N PRO A 486 -9.82 -18.63 -17.61
CA PRO A 486 -9.08 -19.78 -17.10
C PRO A 486 -8.95 -19.83 -15.58
N VAL A 487 -8.73 -18.69 -14.95
CA VAL A 487 -8.67 -18.58 -13.49
C VAL A 487 -10.03 -18.89 -12.85
N SER A 488 -11.13 -18.42 -13.44
CA SER A 488 -12.47 -18.72 -12.95
C SER A 488 -12.79 -20.22 -13.05
N ILE A 489 -12.42 -20.86 -14.15
CA ILE A 489 -12.57 -22.32 -14.33
C ILE A 489 -11.70 -23.08 -13.29
N ALA A 490 -10.43 -22.67 -13.14
CA ALA A 490 -9.53 -23.27 -12.16
C ALA A 490 -10.07 -23.13 -10.72
N LEU A 491 -10.66 -21.98 -10.39
CA LEU A 491 -11.29 -21.75 -9.10
C LEU A 491 -12.45 -22.70 -8.85
N VAL A 492 -13.37 -22.83 -9.81
CA VAL A 492 -14.52 -23.75 -9.69
C VAL A 492 -14.04 -25.18 -9.51
N LEU A 493 -13.10 -25.64 -10.34
CA LEU A 493 -12.55 -27.00 -10.25
C LEU A 493 -11.83 -27.23 -8.92
N ALA A 494 -11.01 -26.28 -8.46
CA ALA A 494 -10.29 -26.38 -7.19
C ALA A 494 -11.26 -26.44 -6.00
N VAL A 495 -12.36 -25.67 -6.02
CA VAL A 495 -13.39 -25.67 -4.99
C VAL A 495 -14.14 -27.01 -4.96
N VAL A 496 -14.52 -27.53 -6.14
CA VAL A 496 -15.18 -28.85 -6.24
C VAL A 496 -14.26 -29.94 -5.69
N CYS A 497 -12.99 -29.95 -6.10
CA CYS A 497 -12.01 -30.91 -5.59
C CYS A 497 -11.80 -30.76 -4.07
N ASP A 498 -11.72 -29.55 -3.55
CA ASP A 498 -11.55 -29.30 -2.12
C ASP A 498 -12.74 -29.83 -1.31
N ARG A 499 -13.96 -29.68 -1.82
CA ARG A 499 -15.19 -30.19 -1.20
C ARG A 499 -15.30 -31.71 -1.27
N LEU A 500 -14.94 -32.33 -2.40
CA LEU A 500 -15.00 -33.78 -2.59
C LEU A 500 -13.91 -34.51 -1.77
N LEU A 501 -12.71 -33.94 -1.64
CA LEU A 501 -11.58 -34.54 -0.94
C LEU A 501 -11.45 -34.08 0.52
N GLY A 502 -12.18 -33.07 0.92
CA GLY A 502 -12.10 -32.49 2.22
C GLY A 502 -12.75 -33.38 3.28
N LYS A 503 -11.98 -33.74 4.35
CA LYS A 503 -12.61 -34.16 5.59
C LYS A 503 -13.28 -32.93 6.22
N PRO A 504 -14.48 -33.12 6.85
CA PRO A 504 -15.11 -32.00 7.57
C PRO A 504 -14.11 -31.40 8.55
N ARG A 505 -14.01 -30.07 8.60
CA ARG A 505 -13.24 -29.36 9.63
C ARG A 505 -13.83 -29.78 10.97
N GLU A 506 -13.06 -30.49 11.80
CA GLU A 506 -13.43 -30.65 13.21
C GLU A 506 -13.58 -29.25 13.78
N ALA A 507 -14.76 -28.94 14.26
CA ALA A 507 -15.03 -27.68 14.94
C ALA A 507 -14.07 -27.62 16.15
N VAL A 508 -13.06 -26.77 16.08
CA VAL A 508 -12.25 -26.43 17.25
C VAL A 508 -13.21 -25.70 18.19
N ALA A 509 -13.59 -26.41 19.24
CA ALA A 509 -14.45 -25.94 20.32
C ALA A 509 -13.78 -24.81 21.13
#